data_6ba7fa90d4d8eb4b6c682526a39c15a6
#
_entry.id   6ba7fa90d4d8eb4b6c682526a39c15a6
#
_cell.length_a   1.000
_cell.length_b   1.000
_cell.length_c   1.000
_cell.angle_alpha   90.00
_cell.angle_beta   90.00
_cell.angle_gamma   90.00
#
_symmetry.space_group_name_H-M   'P 1'
#
loop_
_entity.id
_entity.type
_entity.pdbx_description
1 polymer ?
#
loop_
_entity_poly.entity_id
_entity_poly.type
_entity_poly.pdbx_seq_one_letter_code
_entity_poly.pdbx_strand_id
1 'polypeptide(L)'
;MNTTILLVPNHAAKAANALILARKLAAAAQEQGLQARVAAWDEMPAADFERVIFVGRLPDRLDGLPAGKVALIGLSEAADDAAAALKRALNEEAGALGVEQAAAGAEGSRPLHFVAITACPTGVAHTFMAADALKQGAAKLGYTIDVETQGSVGAKSVLTAESIARADYVILATDIEVDASRFAGKKVYRCPTGFALKQTDKAFGEAVAAAKFLG
;
A
#
# COMPACT_ATOMS: atom_id res chain seq x y z
N MET A 1 -11.29 29.74 -3.51
CA MET A 1 -10.27 29.33 -4.50
C MET A 1 -10.24 27.81 -4.48
N ASN A 2 -10.54 27.16 -5.60
CA ASN A 2 -10.50 25.69 -5.64
C ASN A 2 -9.05 25.24 -5.78
N THR A 3 -8.44 24.79 -4.69
CA THR A 3 -7.07 24.25 -4.72
C THR A 3 -7.05 22.97 -5.56
N THR A 4 -6.32 23.02 -6.67
CA THR A 4 -6.17 21.87 -7.56
C THR A 4 -4.89 21.12 -7.22
N ILE A 5 -5.02 19.84 -6.89
CA ILE A 5 -3.92 18.97 -6.46
C ILE A 5 -3.65 17.92 -7.53
N LEU A 6 -2.39 17.70 -7.85
CA LEU A 6 -1.96 16.58 -8.67
C LEU A 6 -1.37 15.49 -7.78
N LEU A 7 -1.91 14.29 -7.86
CA LEU A 7 -1.43 13.10 -7.19
C LEU A 7 -0.67 12.23 -8.20
N VAL A 8 0.63 12.06 -7.99
CA VAL A 8 1.51 11.31 -8.88
C VAL A 8 1.91 9.99 -8.23
N PRO A 9 1.35 8.86 -8.69
CA PRO A 9 1.80 7.55 -8.23
C PRO A 9 3.21 7.24 -8.74
N ASN A 10 4.03 6.60 -7.91
CA ASN A 10 5.42 6.26 -8.27
C ASN A 10 5.50 5.30 -9.47
N HIS A 11 6.30 5.65 -10.46
CA HIS A 11 6.51 4.87 -11.70
C HIS A 11 7.54 3.74 -11.57
N ALA A 12 8.42 3.77 -10.57
CA ALA A 12 9.63 2.93 -10.54
C ALA A 12 9.39 1.44 -10.28
N ALA A 13 8.20 1.05 -9.85
CA ALA A 13 7.87 -0.35 -9.64
C ALA A 13 6.40 -0.56 -9.96
N LYS A 14 6.06 -0.99 -11.19
CA LYS A 14 4.72 -1.49 -11.58
C LYS A 14 3.61 -1.17 -10.57
N ALA A 15 3.30 0.12 -10.45
CA ALA A 15 2.78 0.77 -9.25
C ALA A 15 1.24 0.68 -9.16
N ALA A 16 0.67 -0.52 -9.28
CA ALA A 16 -0.76 -0.71 -9.04
C ALA A 16 -1.20 -0.15 -7.68
N ASN A 17 -0.34 -0.23 -6.67
CA ASN A 17 -0.67 0.20 -5.31
C ASN A 17 -0.47 1.68 -5.06
N ALA A 18 0.58 2.28 -5.61
CA ALA A 18 0.70 3.73 -5.57
C ALA A 18 -0.49 4.40 -6.29
N LEU A 19 -0.97 3.78 -7.37
CA LEU A 19 -2.17 4.24 -8.08
C LEU A 19 -3.45 4.06 -7.24
N ILE A 20 -3.60 2.93 -6.55
CA ILE A 20 -4.75 2.69 -5.66
C ILE A 20 -4.73 3.70 -4.51
N LEU A 21 -3.58 3.90 -3.89
CA LEU A 21 -3.42 4.86 -2.79
C LEU A 21 -3.60 6.31 -3.27
N ALA A 22 -3.11 6.65 -4.45
CA ALA A 22 -3.36 7.96 -5.05
C ALA A 22 -4.86 8.20 -5.30
N ARG A 23 -5.61 7.17 -5.72
CA ARG A 23 -7.08 7.26 -5.85
C ARG A 23 -7.78 7.39 -4.50
N LYS A 24 -7.30 6.70 -3.47
CA LYS A 24 -7.81 6.84 -2.09
C LYS A 24 -7.57 8.26 -1.57
N LEU A 25 -6.39 8.82 -1.81
CA LEU A 25 -6.06 10.21 -1.48
C LEU A 25 -6.92 11.21 -2.29
N ALA A 26 -7.21 10.93 -3.55
CA ALA A 26 -8.09 11.76 -4.37
C ALA A 26 -9.52 11.78 -3.84
N ALA A 27 -10.04 10.64 -3.38
CA ALA A 27 -11.35 10.58 -2.72
C ALA A 27 -11.37 11.39 -1.42
N ALA A 28 -10.34 11.24 -0.57
CA ALA A 28 -10.20 12.03 0.66
C ALA A 28 -10.06 13.54 0.38
N ALA A 29 -9.43 13.93 -0.72
CA ALA A 29 -9.35 15.33 -1.15
C ALA A 29 -10.74 15.88 -1.54
N GLN A 30 -11.53 15.11 -2.28
CA GLN A 30 -12.88 15.50 -2.65
C GLN A 30 -13.80 15.68 -1.45
N GLU A 31 -13.69 14.81 -0.44
CA GLU A 31 -14.42 14.95 0.83
C GLU A 31 -14.06 16.25 1.58
N GLN A 32 -12.85 16.78 1.38
CA GLN A 32 -12.38 18.05 1.93
C GLN A 32 -12.67 19.26 1.01
N GLY A 33 -13.42 19.07 -0.07
CA GLY A 33 -13.78 20.13 -1.02
C GLY A 33 -12.63 20.55 -1.96
N LEU A 34 -11.58 19.73 -2.09
CA LEU A 34 -10.44 19.97 -2.96
C LEU A 34 -10.60 19.25 -4.29
N GLN A 35 -10.08 19.84 -5.36
CA GLN A 35 -10.01 19.15 -6.65
C GLN A 35 -8.70 18.37 -6.75
N ALA A 36 -8.79 17.05 -6.86
CA ALA A 36 -7.63 16.20 -7.00
C ALA A 36 -7.66 15.43 -8.32
N ARG A 37 -6.54 15.44 -9.04
CA ARG A 37 -6.33 14.66 -10.25
C ARG A 37 -5.19 13.66 -10.03
N VAL A 38 -5.40 12.42 -10.45
CA VAL A 38 -4.36 11.39 -10.47
C VAL A 38 -3.83 11.27 -11.88
N ALA A 39 -2.54 11.51 -12.08
CA ALA A 39 -1.89 11.38 -13.38
C ALA A 39 -0.49 10.76 -13.24
N ALA A 40 0.00 10.19 -14.33
CA ALA A 40 1.36 9.72 -14.43
C ALA A 40 2.33 10.90 -14.59
N TRP A 41 3.60 10.71 -14.20
CA TRP A 41 4.62 11.76 -14.21
C TRP A 41 4.86 12.35 -15.60
N ASP A 42 4.84 11.53 -16.64
CA ASP A 42 5.09 11.87 -18.03
C ASP A 42 3.91 12.55 -18.75
N GLU A 43 2.73 12.51 -18.16
CA GLU A 43 1.51 13.14 -18.67
C GLU A 43 1.26 14.55 -18.08
N MET A 44 2.20 15.10 -17.31
CA MET A 44 2.01 16.32 -16.54
C MET A 44 2.08 17.63 -17.31
N PRO A 45 0.98 18.39 -17.38
CA PRO A 45 1.05 19.85 -17.54
C PRO A 45 1.33 20.48 -16.16
N ALA A 46 2.58 20.78 -15.85
CA ALA A 46 2.99 21.30 -14.53
C ALA A 46 2.43 22.69 -14.18
N ALA A 47 1.83 23.39 -15.14
CA ALA A 47 1.43 24.80 -14.97
C ALA A 47 0.14 25.01 -14.16
N ASP A 48 -0.77 24.04 -14.11
CA ASP A 48 -2.14 24.24 -13.65
C ASP A 48 -2.44 23.76 -12.23
N PHE A 49 -1.43 23.26 -11.49
CA PHE A 49 -1.64 22.73 -10.16
C PHE A 49 -1.01 23.59 -9.06
N GLU A 50 -1.74 23.81 -7.97
CA GLU A 50 -1.22 24.49 -6.80
C GLU A 50 -0.29 23.60 -5.97
N ARG A 51 -0.53 22.28 -5.98
CA ARG A 51 0.28 21.27 -5.30
C ARG A 51 0.46 20.02 -6.15
N VAL A 52 1.66 19.45 -6.11
CA VAL A 52 2.00 18.16 -6.69
C VAL A 52 2.44 17.22 -5.57
N ILE A 53 1.69 16.16 -5.38
CA ILE A 53 1.92 15.20 -4.29
C ILE A 53 2.34 13.87 -4.89
N PHE A 54 3.57 13.47 -4.63
CA PHE A 54 4.07 12.15 -5.00
C PHE A 54 3.61 11.12 -3.97
N VAL A 55 3.18 9.95 -4.44
CA VAL A 55 2.71 8.85 -3.60
C VAL A 55 3.71 7.71 -3.68
N GLY A 56 4.41 7.45 -2.59
CA GLY A 56 5.40 6.39 -2.43
C GLY A 56 6.85 6.87 -2.51
N ARG A 57 7.32 7.35 -3.63
CA ARG A 57 8.71 7.80 -3.83
C ARG A 57 8.78 8.99 -4.79
N LEU A 58 9.72 9.89 -4.54
CA LEU A 58 10.08 10.94 -5.50
C LEU A 58 10.81 10.35 -6.71
N PRO A 59 10.62 10.89 -7.91
CA PRO A 59 11.45 10.56 -9.06
C PRO A 59 12.89 11.06 -8.85
N ASP A 60 13.85 10.44 -9.52
CA ASP A 60 15.27 10.78 -9.40
C ASP A 60 15.60 12.19 -9.96
N ARG A 61 14.70 12.78 -10.73
CA ARG A 61 14.79 14.15 -11.23
C ARG A 61 13.45 14.86 -11.07
N LEU A 62 13.52 16.08 -10.54
CA LEU A 62 12.36 16.98 -10.33
C LEU A 62 12.44 18.21 -11.25
N ASP A 63 13.14 18.08 -12.38
CA ASP A 63 13.38 19.19 -13.31
C ASP A 63 12.03 19.75 -13.83
N GLY A 64 11.85 21.05 -13.72
CA GLY A 64 10.64 21.75 -14.18
C GLY A 64 9.49 21.86 -13.17
N LEU A 65 9.64 21.33 -11.95
CA LEU A 65 8.68 21.55 -10.88
C LEU A 65 9.12 22.72 -9.98
N PRO A 66 8.19 23.63 -9.63
CA PRO A 66 8.48 24.66 -8.66
C PRO A 66 8.70 24.02 -7.28
N ALA A 67 9.89 24.20 -6.71
CA ALA A 67 10.34 23.60 -5.46
C ALA A 67 9.35 23.81 -4.29
N GLY A 68 8.56 24.87 -4.32
CA GLY A 68 7.57 25.19 -3.31
C GLY A 68 6.22 24.49 -3.44
N LYS A 69 6.01 23.63 -4.45
CA LYS A 69 4.71 22.99 -4.71
C LYS A 69 4.71 21.47 -4.57
N VAL A 70 5.85 20.87 -4.24
CA VAL A 70 6.03 19.42 -4.20
C VAL A 70 5.91 18.88 -2.78
N ALA A 71 5.15 17.83 -2.60
CA ALA A 71 5.06 17.07 -1.35
C ALA A 71 5.19 15.57 -1.63
N LEU A 72 5.57 14.80 -0.59
CA LEU A 72 5.65 13.35 -0.65
C LEU A 72 4.75 12.74 0.42
N ILE A 73 3.96 11.75 0.05
CA ILE A 73 3.20 10.89 0.96
C ILE A 73 3.73 9.47 0.83
N GLY A 74 4.16 8.87 1.94
CA GLY A 74 4.58 7.48 2.00
C GLY A 74 3.44 6.52 1.75
N LEU A 75 3.74 5.31 1.24
CA LEU A 75 2.69 4.29 0.97
C LEU A 75 1.99 3.85 2.26
N SER A 76 2.73 3.63 3.35
CA SER A 76 2.16 3.27 4.65
C SER A 76 1.24 4.38 5.18
N GLU A 77 1.71 5.61 5.14
CA GLU A 77 0.96 6.78 5.60
C GLU A 77 -0.36 6.96 4.83
N ALA A 78 -0.32 6.84 3.50
CA ALA A 78 -1.51 6.90 2.65
C ALA A 78 -2.46 5.72 2.90
N ALA A 79 -1.94 4.57 3.28
CA ALA A 79 -2.72 3.38 3.60
C ALA A 79 -3.40 3.49 4.96
N ASP A 80 -2.71 4.03 5.97
CA ASP A 80 -3.20 4.15 7.34
C ASP A 80 -4.29 5.22 7.47
N ASP A 81 -3.99 6.45 7.12
CA ASP A 81 -4.95 7.56 7.15
C ASP A 81 -4.70 8.52 5.98
N ALA A 82 -5.43 8.32 4.90
CA ALA A 82 -5.33 9.16 3.71
C ALA A 82 -5.71 10.63 3.97
N ALA A 83 -6.64 10.89 4.88
CA ALA A 83 -7.10 12.23 5.17
C ALA A 83 -6.06 13.02 5.99
N ALA A 84 -5.46 12.38 6.99
CA ALA A 84 -4.38 12.97 7.78
C ALA A 84 -3.12 13.18 6.95
N ALA A 85 -2.73 12.18 6.14
CA ALA A 85 -1.60 12.26 5.21
C ALA A 85 -1.74 13.44 4.23
N LEU A 86 -2.93 13.60 3.68
CA LEU A 86 -3.25 14.71 2.77
C LEU A 86 -3.17 16.06 3.47
N LYS A 87 -3.76 16.21 4.67
CA LYS A 87 -3.69 17.44 5.46
C LYS A 87 -2.26 17.83 5.78
N ARG A 88 -1.42 16.85 6.17
CA ARG A 88 0.01 17.10 6.40
C ARG A 88 0.69 17.62 5.15
N ALA A 89 0.55 16.93 4.03
CA ALA A 89 1.16 17.30 2.76
C ALA A 89 0.70 18.65 2.20
N LEU A 90 -0.50 19.11 2.59
CA LEU A 90 -1.02 20.42 2.23
C LEU A 90 -0.52 21.55 3.14
N ASN A 91 -0.32 21.25 4.43
CA ASN A 91 0.08 22.23 5.46
C ASN A 91 1.61 22.38 5.58
N GLU A 92 2.39 21.43 5.07
CA GLU A 92 3.84 21.60 5.00
C GLU A 92 4.14 22.80 4.10
N GLU A 93 4.69 23.86 4.72
CA GLU A 93 5.16 25.03 3.97
C GLU A 93 6.16 24.55 2.92
N ALA A 94 5.87 24.90 1.69
CA ALA A 94 6.58 24.47 0.49
C ALA A 94 8.08 24.84 0.42
N GLY A 95 8.64 25.34 1.52
CA GLY A 95 10.05 25.73 1.64
C GLY A 95 10.94 24.78 2.44
N ALA A 96 10.36 23.74 3.10
CA ALA A 96 11.11 22.88 4.02
C ALA A 96 11.60 21.56 3.44
N LEU A 97 11.24 21.22 2.19
CA LEU A 97 11.84 20.07 1.51
C LEU A 97 13.17 20.48 0.89
N GLY A 98 14.17 20.74 1.72
CA GLY A 98 15.56 20.63 1.30
C GLY A 98 15.80 19.22 0.76
N VAL A 99 16.72 19.10 -0.21
CA VAL A 99 17.08 17.83 -0.84
C VAL A 99 17.45 16.76 0.20
N GLU A 100 17.91 17.17 1.37
CA GLU A 100 18.18 16.30 2.54
C GLU A 100 16.92 15.72 3.19
N GLN A 101 15.80 16.46 3.25
CA GLN A 101 14.54 15.95 3.81
C GLN A 101 13.78 15.08 2.82
N ALA A 102 13.97 15.28 1.53
CA ALA A 102 13.50 14.34 0.51
C ALA A 102 14.21 12.97 0.63
N ALA A 103 15.49 12.97 1.02
CA ALA A 103 16.24 11.76 1.35
C ALA A 103 15.78 11.15 2.70
N ALA A 104 15.48 11.98 3.71
CA ALA A 104 14.96 11.52 5.00
C ALA A 104 13.50 11.02 4.91
N GLY A 105 12.69 11.59 4.02
CA GLY A 105 11.36 11.06 3.68
C GLY A 105 11.42 9.73 2.91
N ALA A 106 12.55 9.45 2.25
CA ALA A 106 12.81 8.13 1.65
C ALA A 106 13.21 7.06 2.69
N GLU A 107 13.75 7.44 3.83
CA GLU A 107 14.05 6.52 4.94
C GLU A 107 12.79 6.10 5.73
N GLY A 108 11.66 6.84 5.62
CA GLY A 108 10.38 6.46 6.23
C GLY A 108 9.49 5.54 5.38
N SER A 109 9.82 5.31 4.13
CA SER A 109 9.06 4.44 3.22
C SER A 109 9.64 3.03 3.19
N ARG A 110 9.59 2.31 4.32
CA ARG A 110 9.81 0.87 4.27
C ARG A 110 8.78 0.22 3.35
N PRO A 111 9.13 -0.81 2.59
CA PRO A 111 8.15 -1.56 1.83
C PRO A 111 7.02 -2.04 2.75
N LEU A 112 5.78 -1.97 2.29
CA LEU A 112 4.66 -2.53 3.05
C LEU A 112 4.96 -3.98 3.37
N HIS A 113 4.79 -4.34 4.65
CA HIS A 113 5.00 -5.70 5.12
C HIS A 113 3.65 -6.38 5.35
N PHE A 114 3.46 -7.48 4.66
CA PHE A 114 2.29 -8.32 4.80
C PHE A 114 2.62 -9.58 5.60
N VAL A 115 1.64 -10.10 6.28
CA VAL A 115 1.63 -11.50 6.71
C VAL A 115 0.41 -12.19 6.11
N ALA A 116 0.53 -13.45 5.76
CA ALA A 116 -0.58 -14.20 5.21
C ALA A 116 -0.69 -15.59 5.80
N ILE A 117 -1.94 -16.08 5.91
CA ILE A 117 -2.24 -17.51 6.09
C ILE A 117 -2.88 -18.01 4.81
N THR A 118 -2.39 -19.13 4.31
CA THR A 118 -3.05 -19.87 3.25
C THR A 118 -3.52 -21.21 3.79
N ALA A 119 -4.80 -21.56 3.58
CA ALA A 119 -5.37 -22.79 4.08
C ALA A 119 -6.50 -23.31 3.16
N CYS A 120 -6.52 -24.61 2.89
CA CYS A 120 -7.62 -25.23 2.16
C CYS A 120 -7.97 -26.61 2.76
N PRO A 121 -9.17 -27.17 2.49
CA PRO A 121 -9.61 -28.42 3.09
C PRO A 121 -8.66 -29.61 2.86
N THR A 122 -8.07 -29.70 1.67
CA THR A 122 -7.10 -30.75 1.33
C THR A 122 -5.70 -30.46 1.85
N GLY A 123 -5.42 -29.17 2.16
CA GLY A 123 -4.18 -28.73 2.82
C GLY A 123 -2.89 -28.91 2.00
N VAL A 124 -2.97 -29.17 0.71
CA VAL A 124 -1.77 -29.48 -0.10
C VAL A 124 -1.62 -28.55 -1.30
N ALA A 125 -2.24 -28.82 -2.43
CA ALA A 125 -1.91 -28.12 -3.66
C ALA A 125 -2.26 -26.62 -3.65
N HIS A 126 -3.53 -26.27 -3.39
CA HIS A 126 -3.97 -24.87 -3.43
C HIS A 126 -3.33 -24.01 -2.35
N THR A 127 -3.08 -24.59 -1.18
CA THR A 127 -2.43 -23.88 -0.05
C THR A 127 -1.02 -23.44 -0.44
N PHE A 128 -0.20 -24.34 -0.97
CA PHE A 128 1.17 -24.02 -1.36
C PHE A 128 1.23 -23.11 -2.59
N MET A 129 0.38 -23.38 -3.59
CA MET A 129 0.32 -22.55 -4.79
C MET A 129 -0.12 -21.11 -4.47
N ALA A 130 -1.09 -20.92 -3.57
CA ALA A 130 -1.50 -19.58 -3.12
C ALA A 130 -0.38 -18.87 -2.33
N ALA A 131 0.34 -19.62 -1.48
CA ALA A 131 1.47 -19.07 -0.75
C ALA A 131 2.59 -18.60 -1.68
N ASP A 132 2.94 -19.41 -2.69
CA ASP A 132 3.96 -19.05 -3.67
C ASP A 132 3.51 -17.86 -4.55
N ALA A 133 2.25 -17.85 -4.97
CA ALA A 133 1.67 -16.74 -5.72
C ALA A 133 1.74 -15.44 -4.91
N LEU A 134 1.37 -15.46 -3.63
CA LEU A 134 1.47 -14.29 -2.75
C LEU A 134 2.91 -13.81 -2.59
N LYS A 135 3.89 -14.71 -2.39
CA LYS A 135 5.31 -14.33 -2.31
C LYS A 135 5.83 -13.69 -3.59
N GLN A 136 5.50 -14.28 -4.74
CA GLN A 136 5.88 -13.73 -6.05
C GLN A 136 5.17 -12.40 -6.34
N GLY A 137 3.87 -12.29 -6.00
CA GLY A 137 3.12 -11.06 -6.14
C GLY A 137 3.66 -9.93 -5.27
N ALA A 138 4.00 -10.22 -4.01
CA ALA A 138 4.62 -9.25 -3.11
C ALA A 138 5.96 -8.73 -3.68
N ALA A 139 6.83 -9.63 -4.11
CA ALA A 139 8.11 -9.26 -4.72
C ALA A 139 7.94 -8.39 -5.97
N LYS A 140 6.97 -8.74 -6.83
CA LYS A 140 6.62 -7.98 -8.03
C LYS A 140 6.09 -6.58 -7.73
N LEU A 141 5.37 -6.44 -6.61
CA LEU A 141 4.77 -5.17 -6.16
C LEU A 141 5.71 -4.36 -5.26
N GLY A 142 6.91 -4.86 -4.97
CA GLY A 142 7.87 -4.21 -4.09
C GLY A 142 7.50 -4.30 -2.61
N TYR A 143 6.69 -5.29 -2.21
CA TYR A 143 6.31 -5.58 -0.83
C TYR A 143 7.18 -6.67 -0.22
N THR A 144 7.16 -6.74 1.10
CA THR A 144 7.65 -7.90 1.85
C THR A 144 6.47 -8.70 2.40
N ILE A 145 6.59 -10.02 2.46
CA ILE A 145 5.53 -10.89 2.97
C ILE A 145 6.11 -12.13 3.64
N ASP A 146 5.55 -12.47 4.81
CA ASP A 146 5.73 -13.76 5.46
C ASP A 146 4.44 -14.57 5.32
N VAL A 147 4.54 -15.82 4.86
CA VAL A 147 3.36 -16.66 4.60
C VAL A 147 3.44 -17.94 5.39
N GLU A 148 2.42 -18.16 6.19
CA GLU A 148 2.17 -19.44 6.87
C GLU A 148 1.17 -20.27 6.07
N THR A 149 1.47 -21.55 5.90
CA THR A 149 0.55 -22.50 5.26
C THR A 149 -0.05 -23.42 6.31
N GLN A 150 -1.36 -23.56 6.30
CA GLN A 150 -2.09 -24.47 7.19
C GLN A 150 -2.85 -25.52 6.37
N GLY A 151 -2.83 -26.76 6.83
CA GLY A 151 -3.53 -27.84 6.16
C GLY A 151 -3.51 -29.13 6.96
N SER A 152 -3.95 -30.23 6.36
CA SER A 152 -4.03 -31.56 6.97
C SER A 152 -2.68 -32.10 7.49
N VAL A 153 -1.57 -31.59 6.98
CA VAL A 153 -0.18 -31.92 7.42
C VAL A 153 0.34 -30.94 8.48
N GLY A 154 -0.50 -30.12 9.07
CA GLY A 154 -0.13 -29.12 10.07
C GLY A 154 0.30 -27.78 9.45
N ALA A 155 0.67 -26.84 10.33
CA ALA A 155 1.17 -25.53 9.92
C ALA A 155 2.66 -25.61 9.55
N LYS A 156 3.03 -24.98 8.44
CA LYS A 156 4.42 -24.78 8.02
C LYS A 156 4.73 -23.30 7.92
N SER A 157 5.99 -22.95 8.18
CA SER A 157 6.45 -21.55 8.18
C SER A 157 5.60 -20.67 9.09
N VAL A 158 5.42 -21.10 10.34
CA VAL A 158 4.57 -20.41 11.32
C VAL A 158 5.04 -18.97 11.48
N LEU A 159 4.11 -18.03 11.40
CA LEU A 159 4.36 -16.60 11.59
C LEU A 159 4.79 -16.32 13.02
N THR A 160 5.91 -15.64 13.18
CA THR A 160 6.40 -15.22 14.50
C THR A 160 5.61 -14.01 15.01
N ALA A 161 5.58 -13.82 16.32
CA ALA A 161 4.96 -12.62 16.92
C ALA A 161 5.60 -11.33 16.41
N GLU A 162 6.92 -11.35 16.15
CA GLU A 162 7.65 -10.22 15.59
C GLU A 162 7.22 -9.91 14.16
N SER A 163 7.06 -10.94 13.30
CA SER A 163 6.54 -10.78 11.94
C SER A 163 5.14 -10.18 11.95
N ILE A 164 4.26 -10.68 12.82
CA ILE A 164 2.91 -10.14 12.98
C ILE A 164 2.96 -8.69 13.50
N ALA A 165 3.80 -8.39 14.48
CA ALA A 165 3.90 -7.04 15.06
C ALA A 165 4.26 -5.99 14.00
N ARG A 166 5.24 -6.28 13.14
CA ARG A 166 5.68 -5.37 12.07
C ARG A 166 4.79 -5.33 10.84
N ALA A 167 3.80 -6.25 10.73
CA ALA A 167 2.89 -6.31 9.58
C ALA A 167 1.97 -5.11 9.51
N ASP A 168 1.85 -4.53 8.33
CA ASP A 168 0.90 -3.46 8.01
C ASP A 168 -0.49 -4.04 7.69
N TYR A 169 -0.51 -5.20 7.03
CA TYR A 169 -1.74 -5.90 6.62
C TYR A 169 -1.62 -7.41 6.80
N VAL A 170 -2.75 -8.04 7.02
CA VAL A 170 -2.91 -9.49 7.10
C VAL A 170 -3.80 -9.98 5.96
N ILE A 171 -3.37 -10.99 5.22
CA ILE A 171 -4.18 -11.66 4.19
C ILE A 171 -4.50 -13.08 4.68
N LEU A 172 -5.78 -13.36 4.88
CA LEU A 172 -6.27 -14.70 5.15
C LEU A 172 -6.84 -15.28 3.84
N ALA A 173 -5.98 -15.97 3.08
CA ALA A 173 -6.35 -16.66 1.85
C ALA A 173 -6.76 -18.09 2.19
N THR A 174 -7.99 -18.27 2.67
CA THR A 174 -8.42 -19.51 3.30
C THR A 174 -9.80 -19.96 2.81
N ASP A 175 -9.93 -21.28 2.55
CA ASP A 175 -11.19 -21.95 2.22
C ASP A 175 -11.73 -22.74 3.42
N ILE A 176 -11.03 -22.68 4.55
CA ILE A 176 -11.44 -23.24 5.86
C ILE A 176 -11.29 -22.16 6.91
N GLU A 177 -11.93 -22.35 8.05
CA GLU A 177 -11.79 -21.46 9.18
C GLU A 177 -10.44 -21.61 9.85
N VAL A 178 -9.77 -20.49 10.13
CA VAL A 178 -8.45 -20.45 10.77
C VAL A 178 -8.51 -19.52 11.98
N ASP A 179 -7.74 -19.85 13.02
CA ASP A 179 -7.62 -18.98 14.17
C ASP A 179 -6.89 -17.68 13.80
N ALA A 180 -7.64 -16.60 13.82
CA ALA A 180 -7.16 -15.27 13.53
C ALA A 180 -6.93 -14.42 14.79
N SER A 181 -7.14 -14.96 15.99
CA SER A 181 -7.06 -14.23 17.26
C SER A 181 -5.71 -13.51 17.46
N ARG A 182 -4.62 -14.11 16.98
CA ARG A 182 -3.26 -13.55 17.03
C ARG A 182 -3.05 -12.30 16.16
N PHE A 183 -4.02 -11.95 15.32
CA PHE A 183 -4.01 -10.74 14.50
C PHE A 183 -4.93 -9.65 15.06
N ALA A 184 -5.37 -9.76 16.31
CA ALA A 184 -6.16 -8.72 16.98
C ALA A 184 -5.47 -7.35 16.85
N GLY A 185 -6.24 -6.31 16.50
CA GLY A 185 -5.72 -4.97 16.26
C GLY A 185 -5.01 -4.77 14.91
N LYS A 186 -4.91 -5.79 14.05
CA LYS A 186 -4.36 -5.69 12.70
C LYS A 186 -5.46 -5.52 11.64
N LYS A 187 -5.10 -4.91 10.50
CA LYS A 187 -5.95 -4.80 9.33
C LYS A 187 -5.96 -6.13 8.58
N VAL A 188 -7.09 -6.83 8.59
CA VAL A 188 -7.25 -8.18 8.04
C VAL A 188 -8.14 -8.16 6.81
N TYR A 189 -7.67 -8.75 5.73
CA TYR A 189 -8.42 -9.03 4.51
C TYR A 189 -8.59 -10.55 4.35
N ARG A 190 -9.80 -10.99 4.02
CA ARG A 190 -10.12 -12.41 3.81
C ARG A 190 -10.51 -12.66 2.36
N CYS A 191 -9.96 -13.71 1.79
CA CYS A 191 -10.33 -14.17 0.45
C CYS A 191 -10.15 -15.69 0.31
N PRO A 192 -10.79 -16.32 -0.67
CA PRO A 192 -10.54 -17.73 -1.00
C PRO A 192 -9.11 -17.94 -1.51
N THR A 193 -8.54 -19.14 -1.30
CA THR A 193 -7.21 -19.51 -1.84
C THR A 193 -7.13 -19.35 -3.36
N GLY A 194 -8.19 -19.74 -4.06
CA GLY A 194 -8.28 -19.58 -5.51
C GLY A 194 -8.23 -18.14 -6.00
N PHE A 195 -8.74 -17.19 -5.22
CA PHE A 195 -8.66 -15.77 -5.53
C PHE A 195 -7.22 -15.27 -5.36
N ALA A 196 -6.59 -15.58 -4.24
CA ALA A 196 -5.19 -15.20 -3.97
C ALA A 196 -4.23 -15.78 -5.03
N LEU A 197 -4.51 -16.99 -5.51
CA LEU A 197 -3.73 -17.65 -6.55
C LEU A 197 -3.90 -17.01 -7.94
N LYS A 198 -5.15 -16.75 -8.36
CA LYS A 198 -5.46 -16.33 -9.73
C LYS A 198 -5.45 -14.82 -9.92
N GLN A 199 -5.69 -14.06 -8.89
CA GLN A 199 -5.82 -12.60 -8.88
C GLN A 199 -4.97 -11.97 -7.77
N THR A 200 -3.71 -12.40 -7.67
CA THR A 200 -2.79 -12.03 -6.60
C THR A 200 -2.63 -10.51 -6.47
N ASP A 201 -2.41 -9.81 -7.59
CA ASP A 201 -2.25 -8.35 -7.59
C ASP A 201 -3.51 -7.65 -7.02
N LYS A 202 -4.70 -8.21 -7.34
CA LYS A 202 -5.97 -7.70 -6.82
C LYS A 202 -6.16 -8.03 -5.34
N ALA A 203 -5.70 -9.20 -4.89
CA ALA A 203 -5.76 -9.56 -3.48
C ALA A 203 -4.95 -8.59 -2.60
N PHE A 204 -3.77 -8.15 -3.06
CA PHE A 204 -3.00 -7.10 -2.39
C PHE A 204 -3.71 -5.75 -2.44
N GLY A 205 -4.25 -5.38 -3.60
CA GLY A 205 -5.00 -4.13 -3.74
C GLY A 205 -6.21 -4.05 -2.81
N GLU A 206 -7.00 -5.12 -2.73
CA GLU A 206 -8.15 -5.23 -1.83
C GLU A 206 -7.72 -5.26 -0.36
N ALA A 207 -6.60 -5.93 -0.03
CA ALA A 207 -6.06 -5.91 1.33
C ALA A 207 -5.71 -4.48 1.77
N VAL A 208 -5.12 -3.68 0.90
CA VAL A 208 -4.80 -2.26 1.19
C VAL A 208 -6.06 -1.40 1.26
N ALA A 209 -7.04 -1.62 0.36
CA ALA A 209 -8.21 -0.76 0.22
C ALA A 209 -9.37 -1.12 1.18
N ALA A 210 -9.57 -2.40 1.47
CA ALA A 210 -10.77 -2.92 2.12
C ALA A 210 -10.52 -3.73 3.39
N ALA A 211 -9.27 -3.91 3.85
CA ALA A 211 -8.97 -4.62 5.10
C ALA A 211 -9.62 -3.90 6.30
N LYS A 212 -10.20 -4.71 7.21
CA LYS A 212 -10.83 -4.22 8.43
C LYS A 212 -10.00 -4.59 9.64
N PHE A 213 -10.01 -3.73 10.66
CA PHE A 213 -9.41 -4.08 11.94
C PHE A 213 -10.10 -5.30 12.53
N LEU A 214 -9.30 -6.26 12.98
CA LEU A 214 -9.78 -7.39 13.75
C LEU A 214 -9.86 -6.94 15.22
N GLY A 215 -11.10 -6.81 15.71
CA GLY A 215 -11.39 -6.42 17.09
C GLY A 215 -11.18 -7.57 18.06
#